data_eb8e164c629f662b047ceadb99b85c5c
#
_entry.id   eb8e164c629f662b047ceadb99b85c5c
#
_cell.length_a   1.000
_cell.length_b   1.000
_cell.length_c   1.000
_cell.angle_alpha   90.00
_cell.angle_beta   90.00
_cell.angle_gamma   90.00
#
_symmetry.space_group_name_H-M   'P 1'
#
loop_
_entity.id
_entity.type
_entity.pdbx_description
1 polymer ?
#
loop_
_entity_poly.entity_id
_entity_poly.type
_entity_poly.pdbx_seq_one_letter_code
_entity_poly.pdbx_strand_id
1 'polypeptide(L)'
;AYFGVGSIVAERLADKGKGSEAVSIMIAGMTIANLFGVPLGTSLSTMLSWRATFLLVGIWGIVIMYYIWRWVPHVEGLKDTGFKGQFRFLKTPAPWLILGATALSNGGVFCWYSYINPMLTNVSGFSAESITPLMILAGFGMVMGNLISGRLSDRYTPGKVGTAAQALICLMLLLI
;
A
#
# COMPACT_ATOMS: atom_id res chain seq x y z
N ALA A 1 1.23 3.74 13.03
CA ALA A 1 1.15 5.20 13.26
C ALA A 1 1.61 5.99 12.03
N TYR A 2 2.81 5.73 11.48
CA TYR A 2 3.39 6.50 10.36
C TYR A 2 2.48 6.53 9.11
N PHE A 3 1.91 5.40 8.71
CA PHE A 3 1.07 5.30 7.52
C PHE A 3 -0.21 6.15 7.62
N GLY A 4 -0.89 6.11 8.77
CA GLY A 4 -2.10 6.91 8.99
C GLY A 4 -1.81 8.41 9.05
N VAL A 5 -0.75 8.82 9.71
CA VAL A 5 -0.35 10.25 9.77
C VAL A 5 0.12 10.71 8.39
N GLY A 6 0.92 9.89 7.69
CA GLY A 6 1.43 10.21 6.36
C GLY A 6 0.32 10.41 5.34
N SER A 7 -0.74 9.58 5.35
CA SER A 7 -1.87 9.75 4.44
C SER A 7 -2.64 11.05 4.68
N ILE A 8 -2.86 11.42 5.95
CA ILE A 8 -3.53 12.69 6.30
C ILE A 8 -2.68 13.89 5.86
N VAL A 9 -1.37 13.84 6.07
CA VAL A 9 -0.45 14.91 5.65
C VAL A 9 -0.40 15.00 4.13
N ALA A 10 -0.31 13.87 3.42
CA ALA A 10 -0.31 13.84 1.96
C ALA A 10 -1.61 14.43 1.37
N GLU A 11 -2.77 14.09 1.94
CA GLU A 11 -4.06 14.62 1.53
C GLU A 11 -4.16 16.13 1.75
N ARG A 12 -3.64 16.64 2.88
CA ARG A 12 -3.67 18.07 3.21
C ARG A 12 -2.73 18.93 2.38
N LEU A 13 -1.60 18.37 1.96
CA LEU A 13 -0.62 19.05 1.11
C LEU A 13 -0.96 18.95 -0.37
N ALA A 14 -1.91 18.12 -0.73
CA ALA A 14 -2.37 17.97 -2.11
C ALA A 14 -3.16 19.19 -2.58
N ASP A 15 -3.10 19.46 -3.89
CA ASP A 15 -3.97 20.44 -4.55
C ASP A 15 -5.45 20.09 -4.33
N LYS A 16 -6.32 21.12 -4.38
CA LYS A 16 -7.76 20.90 -4.26
C LYS A 16 -8.27 19.88 -5.29
N GLY A 17 -8.91 18.82 -4.81
CA GLY A 17 -9.45 17.75 -5.64
C GLY A 17 -8.46 16.64 -6.02
N LYS A 18 -7.23 16.64 -5.49
CA LYS A 18 -6.21 15.60 -5.76
C LYS A 18 -5.77 14.84 -4.51
N GLY A 19 -6.58 14.84 -3.48
CA GLY A 19 -6.26 14.18 -2.20
C GLY A 19 -6.05 12.68 -2.36
N SER A 20 -6.93 12.00 -3.09
CA SER A 20 -6.80 10.54 -3.33
C SER A 20 -5.59 10.20 -4.21
N GLU A 21 -5.25 11.06 -5.18
CA GLU A 21 -4.03 10.89 -5.99
C GLU A 21 -2.77 10.98 -5.11
N ALA A 22 -2.69 11.95 -4.22
CA ALA A 22 -1.55 12.10 -3.31
C ALA A 22 -1.38 10.88 -2.38
N VAL A 23 -2.47 10.38 -1.81
CA VAL A 23 -2.45 9.15 -0.99
C VAL A 23 -2.05 7.94 -1.83
N SER A 24 -2.54 7.84 -3.07
CA SER A 24 -2.20 6.73 -3.96
C SER A 24 -0.72 6.72 -4.36
N ILE A 25 -0.11 7.88 -4.54
CA ILE A 25 1.34 8.01 -4.78
C ILE A 25 2.14 7.51 -3.57
N MET A 26 1.70 7.83 -2.36
CA MET A 26 2.32 7.32 -1.14
C MET A 26 2.22 5.79 -1.05
N ILE A 27 1.07 5.21 -1.37
CA ILE A 27 0.85 3.76 -1.39
C ILE A 27 1.68 3.10 -2.50
N ALA A 28 1.76 3.71 -3.68
CA ALA A 28 2.60 3.24 -4.77
C ALA A 28 4.07 3.20 -4.37
N GLY A 29 4.56 4.22 -3.63
CA GLY A 29 5.91 4.23 -3.06
C GLY A 29 6.18 3.03 -2.15
N MET A 30 5.22 2.67 -1.29
CA MET A 30 5.33 1.48 -0.44
C MET A 30 5.35 0.17 -1.28
N THR A 31 4.55 0.10 -2.33
CA THR A 31 4.52 -1.07 -3.23
C THR A 31 5.84 -1.22 -3.99
N ILE A 32 6.41 -0.11 -4.48
CA ILE A 32 7.72 -0.07 -5.14
C ILE A 32 8.83 -0.48 -4.15
N ALA A 33 8.78 0.02 -2.92
CA ALA A 33 9.73 -0.35 -1.88
C ALA A 33 9.67 -1.85 -1.56
N ASN A 34 8.51 -2.47 -1.52
CA ASN A 34 8.38 -3.92 -1.35
C ASN A 34 8.91 -4.69 -2.56
N LEU A 35 8.60 -4.23 -3.78
CA LEU A 35 9.00 -4.89 -5.02
C LEU A 35 10.53 -4.97 -5.17
N PHE A 36 11.23 -3.88 -4.87
CA PHE A 36 12.69 -3.79 -5.00
C PHE A 36 13.42 -4.03 -3.67
N GLY A 37 12.84 -3.60 -2.55
CA GLY A 37 13.47 -3.68 -1.24
C GLY A 37 13.67 -5.12 -0.76
N VAL A 38 12.71 -6.00 -1.02
CA VAL A 38 12.82 -7.41 -0.61
C VAL A 38 13.96 -8.12 -1.38
N PRO A 39 14.03 -8.11 -2.72
CA PRO A 39 15.14 -8.71 -3.46
C PRO A 39 16.49 -8.08 -3.12
N LEU A 40 16.55 -6.74 -3.02
CA LEU A 40 17.80 -6.04 -2.65
C LEU A 40 18.24 -6.38 -1.23
N GLY A 41 17.32 -6.38 -0.27
CA GLY A 41 17.60 -6.74 1.12
C GLY A 41 18.10 -8.17 1.25
N THR A 42 17.49 -9.11 0.53
CA THR A 42 17.92 -10.51 0.50
C THR A 42 19.33 -10.64 -0.11
N SER A 43 19.57 -10.01 -1.26
CA SER A 43 20.89 -10.04 -1.91
C SER A 43 21.97 -9.42 -1.03
N LEU A 44 21.71 -8.27 -0.41
CA LEU A 44 22.65 -7.62 0.50
C LEU A 44 22.93 -8.48 1.75
N SER A 45 21.90 -9.15 2.27
CA SER A 45 22.03 -10.02 3.44
C SER A 45 22.91 -11.24 3.13
N THR A 46 22.83 -11.78 1.91
CA THR A 46 23.67 -12.92 1.48
C THR A 46 25.10 -12.51 1.13
N MET A 47 25.29 -11.33 0.52
CA MET A 47 26.61 -10.86 0.07
C MET A 47 27.45 -10.24 1.20
N LEU A 48 26.83 -9.52 2.12
CA LEU A 48 27.52 -8.82 3.21
C LEU A 48 27.27 -9.50 4.56
N SER A 49 26.11 -9.21 5.15
CA SER A 49 25.55 -9.86 6.34
C SER A 49 24.17 -9.23 6.64
N TRP A 50 23.36 -9.94 7.40
CA TRP A 50 22.08 -9.39 7.85
C TRP A 50 22.24 -8.09 8.68
N ARG A 51 23.35 -7.96 9.45
CA ARG A 51 23.65 -6.75 10.24
C ARG A 51 23.92 -5.54 9.35
N ALA A 52 24.67 -5.72 8.27
CA ALA A 52 24.94 -4.65 7.30
C ALA A 52 23.66 -4.19 6.62
N THR A 53 22.76 -5.11 6.28
CA THR A 53 21.45 -4.77 5.71
C THR A 53 20.62 -3.91 6.66
N PHE A 54 20.55 -4.25 7.95
CA PHE A 54 19.85 -3.42 8.95
C PHE A 54 20.52 -2.07 9.17
N LEU A 55 21.84 -1.99 9.14
CA LEU A 55 22.58 -0.73 9.22
C LEU A 55 22.22 0.20 8.04
N LEU A 56 22.20 -0.33 6.82
CA LEU A 56 21.81 0.43 5.63
C LEU A 56 20.38 0.95 5.72
N VAL A 57 19.43 0.11 6.18
CA VAL A 57 18.03 0.52 6.43
C VAL A 57 17.98 1.62 7.49
N GLY A 58 18.78 1.53 8.56
CA GLY A 58 18.88 2.55 9.61
C GLY A 58 19.40 3.88 9.07
N ILE A 59 20.47 3.86 8.28
CA ILE A 59 21.03 5.06 7.62
C ILE A 59 19.97 5.70 6.71
N TRP A 60 19.28 4.89 5.89
CA TRP A 60 18.20 5.35 5.02
C TRP A 60 17.06 5.98 5.82
N GLY A 61 16.72 5.39 6.97
CA GLY A 61 15.73 5.96 7.89
C GLY A 61 16.11 7.36 8.39
N ILE A 62 17.38 7.57 8.75
CA ILE A 62 17.89 8.89 9.17
C ILE A 62 17.82 9.91 8.02
N VAL A 63 18.19 9.49 6.81
CA VAL A 63 18.11 10.34 5.62
C VAL A 63 16.66 10.75 5.35
N ILE A 64 15.71 9.80 5.41
CA ILE A 64 14.28 10.08 5.23
C ILE A 64 13.78 11.03 6.32
N MET A 65 14.17 10.83 7.58
CA MET A 65 13.79 11.70 8.70
C MET A 65 14.29 13.14 8.48
N TYR A 66 15.51 13.31 7.99
CA TYR A 66 16.06 14.62 7.64
C TYR A 66 15.24 15.31 6.53
N TYR A 67 14.89 14.57 5.46
CA TYR A 67 14.08 15.13 4.38
C TYR A 67 12.65 15.47 4.80
N ILE A 68 12.03 14.64 5.65
CA ILE A 68 10.70 14.96 6.20
C ILE A 68 10.79 16.25 7.01
N TRP A 69 11.78 16.36 7.91
CA TRP A 69 11.98 17.57 8.72
C TRP A 69 12.24 18.82 7.86
N ARG A 70 12.96 18.68 6.76
CA ARG A 70 13.37 19.81 5.92
C ARG A 70 12.31 20.27 4.93
N TRP A 71 11.53 19.33 4.40
CA TRP A 71 10.61 19.61 3.28
C TRP A 71 9.12 19.58 3.66
N VAL A 72 8.73 18.85 4.68
CA VAL A 72 7.32 18.84 5.10
C VAL A 72 7.04 20.11 5.91
N PRO A 73 6.16 21.02 5.42
CA PRO A 73 5.79 22.21 6.15
C PRO A 73 5.03 21.83 7.43
N HIS A 74 5.04 22.74 8.40
CA HIS A 74 4.27 22.54 9.62
C HIS A 74 2.77 22.47 9.28
N VAL A 75 2.19 21.29 9.48
CA VAL A 75 0.75 21.06 9.28
C VAL A 75 0.07 21.21 10.63
N GLU A 76 -0.89 22.13 10.73
CA GLU A 76 -1.67 22.30 11.95
C GLU A 76 -2.33 20.98 12.35
N GLY A 77 -2.15 20.59 13.60
CA GLY A 77 -2.75 19.39 14.16
C GLY A 77 -4.28 19.45 14.07
N LEU A 78 -4.90 18.28 13.96
CA LEU A 78 -6.35 18.18 14.14
C LEU A 78 -6.72 18.66 15.55
N LYS A 79 -7.80 19.44 15.66
CA LYS A 79 -8.31 19.83 16.98
C LYS A 79 -8.45 18.61 17.87
N ASP A 80 -7.81 18.65 19.00
CA ASP A 80 -7.87 17.55 19.96
C ASP A 80 -9.30 17.45 20.51
N THR A 81 -10.02 16.44 20.09
CA THR A 81 -11.38 16.15 20.58
C THR A 81 -11.36 15.26 21.83
N GLY A 82 -10.15 15.00 22.36
CA GLY A 82 -9.95 14.08 23.46
C GLY A 82 -10.19 12.61 23.08
N PHE A 83 -9.72 11.70 23.93
CA PHE A 83 -9.77 10.26 23.68
C PHE A 83 -11.18 9.74 23.38
N LYS A 84 -12.18 10.21 24.12
CA LYS A 84 -13.59 9.83 23.90
C LYS A 84 -14.16 10.38 22.58
N GLY A 85 -13.71 11.55 22.14
CA GLY A 85 -14.12 12.16 20.88
C GLY A 85 -13.60 11.39 19.67
N GLN A 86 -12.39 10.84 19.77
CA GLN A 86 -11.77 10.06 18.70
C GLN A 86 -12.52 8.77 18.39
N PHE A 87 -13.24 8.18 19.34
CA PHE A 87 -14.02 6.96 19.13
C PHE A 87 -15.49 7.22 18.79
N ARG A 88 -15.92 8.49 18.73
CA ARG A 88 -17.31 8.83 18.44
C ARG A 88 -17.76 8.34 17.06
N PHE A 89 -16.88 8.31 16.08
CA PHE A 89 -17.20 7.86 14.73
C PHE A 89 -17.55 6.35 14.68
N LEU A 90 -17.03 5.54 15.60
CA LEU A 90 -17.36 4.11 15.71
C LEU A 90 -18.80 3.82 16.16
N LYS A 91 -19.53 4.84 16.59
CA LYS A 91 -20.96 4.71 16.94
C LYS A 91 -21.88 4.59 15.72
N THR A 92 -21.37 4.92 14.53
CA THR A 92 -22.10 4.79 13.27
C THR A 92 -21.71 3.50 12.56
N PRO A 93 -22.59 2.88 11.73
CA PRO A 93 -22.27 1.64 11.03
C PRO A 93 -21.27 1.82 9.89
N ALA A 94 -21.16 3.02 9.33
CA ALA A 94 -20.31 3.29 8.17
C ALA A 94 -18.81 2.95 8.38
N PRO A 95 -18.14 3.35 9.48
CA PRO A 95 -16.76 2.94 9.74
C PRO A 95 -16.56 1.43 9.85
N TRP A 96 -17.52 0.72 10.44
CA TRP A 96 -17.46 -0.73 10.57
C TRP A 96 -17.56 -1.43 9.23
N LEU A 97 -18.41 -0.94 8.32
CA LEU A 97 -18.50 -1.44 6.95
C LEU A 97 -17.19 -1.18 6.18
N ILE A 98 -16.60 0.00 6.32
CA ILE A 98 -15.32 0.33 5.69
C ILE A 98 -14.19 -0.56 6.25
N LEU A 99 -14.11 -0.72 7.58
CA LEU A 99 -13.13 -1.59 8.22
C LEU A 99 -13.31 -3.05 7.79
N GLY A 100 -14.54 -3.53 7.76
CA GLY A 100 -14.85 -4.89 7.30
C GLY A 100 -14.47 -5.10 5.82
N ALA A 101 -14.84 -4.19 4.94
CA ALA A 101 -14.47 -4.23 3.53
C ALA A 101 -12.93 -4.21 3.35
N THR A 102 -12.23 -3.34 4.09
CA THR A 102 -10.77 -3.25 4.05
C THR A 102 -10.11 -4.53 4.57
N ALA A 103 -10.61 -5.09 5.69
CA ALA A 103 -10.07 -6.32 6.26
C ALA A 103 -10.24 -7.51 5.32
N LEU A 104 -11.42 -7.68 4.73
CA LEU A 104 -11.71 -8.76 3.78
C LEU A 104 -10.89 -8.61 2.50
N SER A 105 -10.81 -7.40 1.95
CA SER A 105 -10.07 -7.10 0.73
C SER A 105 -8.57 -7.35 0.90
N ASN A 106 -7.96 -6.78 1.94
CA ASN A 106 -6.54 -7.01 2.23
C ASN A 106 -6.27 -8.47 2.60
N GLY A 107 -7.14 -9.08 3.41
CA GLY A 107 -7.04 -10.50 3.75
C GLY A 107 -7.01 -11.39 2.51
N GLY A 108 -7.92 -11.17 1.55
CA GLY A 108 -7.96 -11.88 0.28
C GLY A 108 -6.67 -11.72 -0.54
N VAL A 109 -6.20 -10.48 -0.69
CA VAL A 109 -4.95 -10.18 -1.42
C VAL A 109 -3.75 -10.84 -0.76
N PHE A 110 -3.60 -10.77 0.58
CA PHE A 110 -2.48 -11.39 1.29
C PHE A 110 -2.56 -12.92 1.27
N CYS A 111 -3.75 -13.51 1.35
CA CYS A 111 -3.92 -14.95 1.17
C CYS A 111 -3.44 -15.40 -0.21
N TRP A 112 -3.90 -14.73 -1.27
CA TRP A 112 -3.46 -15.02 -2.63
C TRP A 112 -1.95 -14.84 -2.79
N TYR A 113 -1.38 -13.73 -2.31
CA TYR A 113 0.06 -13.45 -2.39
C TYR A 113 0.91 -14.49 -1.67
N SER A 114 0.45 -14.99 -0.52
CA SER A 114 1.16 -16.03 0.24
C SER A 114 1.18 -17.38 -0.48
N TYR A 115 0.13 -17.68 -1.24
CA TYR A 115 -0.01 -18.95 -1.96
C TYR A 115 0.34 -18.90 -3.44
N ILE A 116 0.70 -17.73 -3.98
CA ILE A 116 0.96 -17.55 -5.41
C ILE A 116 2.10 -18.44 -5.90
N ASN A 117 3.17 -18.57 -5.12
CA ASN A 117 4.33 -19.39 -5.49
C ASN A 117 3.98 -20.89 -5.62
N PRO A 118 3.46 -21.58 -4.58
CA PRO A 118 3.02 -22.97 -4.74
C PRO A 118 1.91 -23.15 -5.77
N MET A 119 1.04 -22.16 -5.99
CA MET A 119 0.02 -22.21 -7.00
C MET A 119 0.62 -22.19 -8.42
N LEU A 120 1.56 -21.29 -8.69
CA LEU A 120 2.21 -21.20 -9.99
C LEU A 120 3.07 -22.43 -10.28
N THR A 121 3.76 -22.99 -9.29
CA THR A 121 4.65 -24.14 -9.48
C THR A 121 3.91 -25.46 -9.54
N ASN A 122 3.04 -25.71 -8.56
CA ASN A 122 2.43 -27.04 -8.36
C ASN A 122 1.12 -27.22 -9.13
N VAL A 123 0.38 -26.13 -9.40
CA VAL A 123 -0.91 -26.19 -10.11
C VAL A 123 -0.76 -25.78 -11.55
N SER A 124 -0.11 -24.65 -11.82
CA SER A 124 0.02 -24.10 -13.18
C SER A 124 1.25 -24.63 -13.94
N GLY A 125 2.17 -25.36 -13.26
CA GLY A 125 3.34 -26.00 -13.89
C GLY A 125 4.42 -25.04 -14.37
N PHE A 126 4.45 -23.79 -13.88
CA PHE A 126 5.51 -22.85 -14.22
C PHE A 126 6.84 -23.27 -13.57
N SER A 127 7.94 -23.10 -14.30
CA SER A 127 9.27 -23.31 -13.74
C SER A 127 9.60 -22.29 -12.64
N ALA A 128 10.43 -22.67 -11.67
CA ALA A 128 10.88 -21.79 -10.61
C ALA A 128 11.54 -20.49 -11.12
N GLU A 129 12.18 -20.55 -12.27
CA GLU A 129 12.80 -19.40 -12.94
C GLU A 129 11.79 -18.38 -13.44
N SER A 130 10.58 -18.82 -13.81
CA SER A 130 9.52 -17.97 -14.31
C SER A 130 8.79 -17.20 -13.22
N ILE A 131 8.93 -17.59 -11.95
CA ILE A 131 8.24 -16.97 -10.82
C ILE A 131 8.68 -15.52 -10.63
N THR A 132 9.99 -15.26 -10.68
CA THR A 132 10.53 -13.91 -10.47
C THR A 132 9.97 -12.89 -11.47
N PRO A 133 10.01 -13.11 -12.80
CA PRO A 133 9.40 -12.16 -13.74
C PRO A 133 7.89 -12.03 -13.58
N LEU A 134 7.18 -13.10 -13.22
CA LEU A 134 5.74 -13.05 -12.95
C LEU A 134 5.42 -12.20 -11.72
N MET A 135 6.20 -12.31 -10.66
CA MET A 135 6.05 -11.49 -9.46
C MET A 135 6.37 -10.01 -9.72
N ILE A 136 7.37 -9.72 -10.57
CA ILE A 136 7.67 -8.36 -11.01
C ILE A 136 6.49 -7.78 -11.79
N LEU A 137 5.91 -8.56 -12.69
CA LEU A 137 4.73 -8.15 -13.47
C LEU A 137 3.53 -7.87 -12.55
N ALA A 138 3.28 -8.74 -11.57
CA ALA A 138 2.22 -8.55 -10.57
C ALA A 138 2.47 -7.26 -9.76
N GLY A 139 3.71 -7.03 -9.30
CA GLY A 139 4.08 -5.80 -8.58
C GLY A 139 3.89 -4.55 -9.42
N PHE A 140 4.24 -4.59 -10.72
CA PHE A 140 3.98 -3.50 -11.64
C PHE A 140 2.47 -3.23 -11.79
N GLY A 141 1.66 -4.29 -11.92
CA GLY A 141 0.21 -4.19 -11.91
C GLY A 141 -0.34 -3.52 -10.65
N MET A 142 0.20 -3.85 -9.48
CA MET A 142 -0.19 -3.22 -8.21
C MET A 142 0.13 -1.71 -8.18
N VAL A 143 1.32 -1.30 -8.65
CA VAL A 143 1.69 0.13 -8.73
C VAL A 143 0.75 0.87 -9.68
N MET A 144 0.54 0.34 -10.87
CA MET A 144 -0.35 0.93 -11.87
C MET A 144 -1.79 1.01 -11.34
N GLY A 145 -2.28 -0.05 -10.71
CA GLY A 145 -3.61 -0.09 -10.10
C GLY A 145 -3.78 0.98 -9.03
N ASN A 146 -2.81 1.16 -8.16
CA ASN A 146 -2.83 2.21 -7.13
C ASN A 146 -2.90 3.61 -7.73
N LEU A 147 -2.07 3.91 -8.74
CA LEU A 147 -2.03 5.23 -9.37
C LEU A 147 -3.32 5.53 -10.15
N ILE A 148 -3.82 4.55 -10.91
CA ILE A 148 -5.06 4.69 -11.67
C ILE A 148 -6.25 4.85 -10.73
N SER A 149 -6.35 4.03 -9.68
CA SER A 149 -7.47 4.09 -8.74
C SER A 149 -7.49 5.40 -7.94
N GLY A 150 -6.31 5.94 -7.61
CA GLY A 150 -6.20 7.25 -6.97
C GLY A 150 -6.78 8.38 -7.82
N ARG A 151 -6.36 8.47 -9.09
CA ARG A 151 -6.87 9.46 -10.05
C ARG A 151 -8.37 9.28 -10.34
N LEU A 152 -8.81 8.03 -10.46
CA LEU A 152 -10.23 7.74 -10.63
C LEU A 152 -11.05 8.15 -9.41
N SER A 153 -10.52 7.95 -8.21
CA SER A 153 -11.20 8.31 -6.95
C SER A 153 -11.35 9.82 -6.77
N ASP A 154 -10.43 10.61 -7.30
CA ASP A 154 -10.56 12.07 -7.31
C ASP A 154 -11.59 12.55 -8.35
N ARG A 155 -11.71 11.83 -9.46
CA ARG A 155 -12.67 12.18 -10.55
C ARG A 155 -14.07 11.63 -10.31
N TYR A 156 -14.16 10.43 -9.75
CA TYR A 156 -15.41 9.76 -9.39
C TYR A 156 -15.47 9.60 -7.87
N THR A 157 -16.56 9.16 -7.32
CA THR A 157 -16.67 8.91 -5.88
C THR A 157 -15.81 7.70 -5.47
N PRO A 158 -14.97 7.78 -4.40
CA PRO A 158 -14.13 6.66 -3.96
C PRO A 158 -14.90 5.33 -3.76
N GLY A 159 -16.14 5.40 -3.27
CA GLY A 159 -17.00 4.22 -3.13
C GLY A 159 -17.31 3.53 -4.46
N LYS A 160 -17.58 4.28 -5.53
CA LYS A 160 -17.84 3.71 -6.86
C LYS A 160 -16.60 3.05 -7.44
N VAL A 161 -15.44 3.68 -7.29
CA VAL A 161 -14.16 3.12 -7.77
C VAL A 161 -13.82 1.86 -6.98
N GLY A 162 -13.98 1.86 -5.66
CA GLY A 162 -13.76 0.69 -4.83
C GLY A 162 -14.69 -0.48 -5.19
N THR A 163 -15.98 -0.22 -5.39
CA THR A 163 -16.95 -1.25 -5.79
C THR A 163 -16.60 -1.83 -7.17
N ALA A 164 -16.24 -1.01 -8.15
CA ALA A 164 -15.84 -1.46 -9.47
C ALA A 164 -14.56 -2.31 -9.42
N ALA A 165 -13.56 -1.89 -8.62
CA ALA A 165 -12.34 -2.66 -8.43
C ALA A 165 -12.62 -4.04 -7.79
N GLN A 166 -13.46 -4.08 -6.75
CA GLN A 166 -13.86 -5.34 -6.12
C GLN A 166 -14.62 -6.27 -7.08
N ALA A 167 -15.53 -5.72 -7.88
CA ALA A 167 -16.24 -6.50 -8.88
C ALA A 167 -15.28 -7.08 -9.92
N LEU A 168 -14.30 -6.31 -10.37
CA LEU A 168 -13.27 -6.77 -11.29
C LEU A 168 -12.41 -7.89 -10.68
N ILE A 169 -11.99 -7.75 -9.41
CA ILE A 169 -11.25 -8.81 -8.70
C ILE A 169 -12.08 -10.09 -8.62
N CYS A 170 -13.35 -10.00 -8.23
CA CYS A 170 -14.23 -11.16 -8.17
C CYS A 170 -14.37 -11.83 -9.55
N LEU A 171 -14.54 -11.04 -10.60
CA LEU A 171 -14.63 -11.56 -11.98
C LEU A 171 -13.36 -12.30 -12.38
N MET A 172 -12.18 -11.70 -12.12
CA MET A 172 -10.89 -12.31 -12.44
C MET A 172 -10.65 -13.62 -11.67
N LEU A 173 -11.05 -13.67 -10.39
CA LEU A 173 -10.94 -14.89 -9.58
C LEU A 173 -11.88 -16.01 -10.03
N LEU A 174 -13.02 -15.67 -10.64
CA LEU A 174 -13.94 -16.67 -11.20
C LEU A 174 -13.47 -17.22 -12.56
N LEU A 175 -12.55 -16.53 -13.23
CA LEU A 175 -12.00 -16.95 -14.52
C LEU A 175 -10.73 -17.81 -14.40
N ILE A 176 -10.18 -17.94 -13.17
CA ILE A 176 -9.03 -18.80 -12.85
C ILE A 176 -9.51 -20.17 -12.40
#